data_69f9cd4d6a4c43eab28a9dbcc763ca12
#
_entry.id   69f9cd4d6a4c43eab28a9dbcc763ca12
#
_cell.length_a   1.000
_cell.length_b   1.000
_cell.length_c   1.000
_cell.angle_alpha   90.00
_cell.angle_beta   90.00
_cell.angle_gamma   90.00
#
_symmetry.space_group_name_H-M   'P 1'
#
loop_
_entity.id
_entity.type
_entity.pdbx_description
1 polymer ?
#
loop_
_entity_poly.entity_id
_entity_poly.type
_entity_poly.pdbx_seq_one_letter_code
_entity_poly.pdbx_strand_id
1 'polypeptide(L)'
;GNDVSTGVEIAKEAAQYDMKVLLDFHYSDFWAEPAVQLVPKAWKKDVNNTEKMCSDVYDFTKESIQKFKDGGANIGMVQVGNEITNGLLGIYSNRDKGESFNVIWGDKKKSTEVNKYLKAGIKAVREYTPQALVALHLETPNVWKYKTIMNTWKRDNVDYDVLGSSYYPFWSIAAKANTPKTLKDVQTLAASYGKMFAVFEKSWVNSLNDGDGTPNSIGDSTSTGAYEVGPQGQVNELTDLYDTVLSQDNGLGTFYWEGAWIPVKAGWTNWEYNKQIADQYGTGWASKGALGYFPDSKMYYKGKAAWGGTSWDNQALFDINGYPLQSLKFYKDSVSKGKEQI
;
A
#
# COMPACT_ATOMS: atom_id res chain seq x y z
N GLY A 1 -0.87 -8.34 14.06
CA GLY A 1 -0.18 -7.83 12.91
C GLY A 1 -0.78 -8.28 11.59
N ASN A 2 -0.18 -7.86 10.51
CA ASN A 2 -0.62 -8.16 9.14
C ASN A 2 0.09 -9.43 8.62
N ASP A 3 0.10 -10.49 9.41
CA ASP A 3 0.62 -11.78 8.97
C ASP A 3 -0.40 -12.55 8.12
N VAL A 4 0.08 -13.62 7.46
CA VAL A 4 -0.74 -14.43 6.57
C VAL A 4 -1.98 -15.01 7.29
N SER A 5 -1.86 -15.38 8.57
CA SER A 5 -2.98 -15.97 9.32
C SER A 5 -4.10 -14.96 9.53
N THR A 6 -3.75 -13.74 9.96
CA THR A 6 -4.71 -12.63 10.10
C THR A 6 -5.35 -12.28 8.76
N GLY A 7 -4.54 -12.22 7.68
CA GLY A 7 -5.04 -11.96 6.34
C GLY A 7 -6.03 -13.03 5.85
N VAL A 8 -5.79 -14.30 6.16
CA VAL A 8 -6.70 -15.40 5.82
C VAL A 8 -8.06 -15.24 6.51
N GLU A 9 -8.09 -14.88 7.81
CA GLU A 9 -9.35 -14.65 8.51
C GLU A 9 -10.14 -13.47 7.92
N ILE A 10 -9.46 -12.37 7.57
CA ILE A 10 -10.10 -11.22 6.91
C ILE A 10 -10.66 -11.63 5.54
N ALA A 11 -9.88 -12.37 4.75
CA ALA A 11 -10.29 -12.80 3.42
C ALA A 11 -11.45 -13.80 3.44
N LYS A 12 -11.49 -14.66 4.44
CA LYS A 12 -12.62 -15.59 4.70
C LYS A 12 -13.89 -14.83 5.04
N GLU A 13 -13.79 -13.79 5.87
CA GLU A 13 -14.93 -12.93 6.18
C GLU A 13 -15.41 -12.17 4.92
N ALA A 14 -14.49 -11.59 4.15
CA ALA A 14 -14.82 -10.91 2.89
C ALA A 14 -15.55 -11.83 1.89
N ALA A 15 -15.18 -13.10 1.82
CA ALA A 15 -15.79 -14.06 0.93
C ALA A 15 -17.29 -14.32 1.26
N GLN A 16 -17.72 -14.14 2.51
CA GLN A 16 -19.15 -14.26 2.90
C GLN A 16 -20.03 -13.17 2.26
N TYR A 17 -19.40 -12.09 1.80
CA TYR A 17 -20.07 -10.96 1.13
C TYR A 17 -19.77 -10.93 -0.38
N ASP A 18 -19.32 -12.04 -0.97
CA ASP A 18 -18.94 -12.16 -2.38
C ASP A 18 -17.80 -11.18 -2.79
N MET A 19 -17.03 -10.70 -1.82
CA MET A 19 -15.90 -9.81 -2.11
C MET A 19 -14.69 -10.61 -2.59
N LYS A 20 -14.05 -10.10 -3.64
CA LYS A 20 -12.71 -10.54 -4.03
C LYS A 20 -11.67 -9.76 -3.23
N VAL A 21 -10.58 -10.45 -2.85
CA VAL A 21 -9.46 -9.81 -2.15
C VAL A 21 -8.28 -9.58 -3.09
N LEU A 22 -7.58 -8.47 -2.86
CA LEU A 22 -6.24 -8.23 -3.36
C LEU A 22 -5.26 -8.65 -2.26
N LEU A 23 -4.35 -9.57 -2.55
CA LEU A 23 -3.27 -9.94 -1.65
C LEU A 23 -2.05 -9.07 -1.97
N ASP A 24 -1.62 -8.27 -1.00
CA ASP A 24 -0.45 -7.41 -1.11
C ASP A 24 0.76 -8.04 -0.40
N PHE A 25 1.76 -8.43 -1.18
CA PHE A 25 3.00 -9.01 -0.66
C PHE A 25 4.08 -7.95 -0.50
N HIS A 26 4.33 -7.51 0.72
CA HIS A 26 5.43 -6.59 1.05
C HIS A 26 6.82 -7.23 0.95
N TYR A 27 6.91 -8.56 1.10
CA TYR A 27 8.19 -9.30 1.20
C TYR A 27 9.13 -8.71 2.25
N SER A 28 8.58 -8.30 3.37
CA SER A 28 9.30 -7.67 4.48
C SER A 28 8.67 -8.11 5.79
N ASP A 29 9.44 -8.18 6.87
CA ASP A 29 8.93 -8.45 8.22
C ASP A 29 8.12 -7.28 8.80
N PHE A 30 8.20 -6.13 8.14
CA PHE A 30 7.50 -4.91 8.51
C PHE A 30 7.04 -4.17 7.24
N TRP A 31 6.55 -2.96 7.36
CA TRP A 31 6.11 -2.16 6.22
C TRP A 31 7.23 -2.00 5.19
N ALA A 32 6.94 -2.37 3.94
CA ALA A 32 7.75 -1.98 2.79
C ALA A 32 7.15 -0.71 2.19
N GLU A 33 7.99 0.29 1.96
CA GLU A 33 7.62 1.57 1.35
C GLU A 33 8.82 2.11 0.55
N PRO A 34 8.71 3.18 -0.23
CA PRO A 34 9.79 3.58 -1.13
C PRO A 34 11.14 3.84 -0.48
N ALA A 35 11.17 4.27 0.79
CA ALA A 35 12.42 4.50 1.50
C ALA A 35 12.97 3.23 2.19
N VAL A 36 12.14 2.19 2.36
CA VAL A 36 12.48 1.01 3.17
C VAL A 36 11.99 -0.26 2.48
N GLN A 37 12.90 -1.00 1.85
CA GLN A 37 12.65 -2.26 1.15
C GLN A 37 13.58 -3.34 1.72
N LEU A 38 13.40 -3.67 3.01
CA LEU A 38 14.31 -4.55 3.74
C LEU A 38 14.05 -6.02 3.43
N VAL A 39 15.13 -6.79 3.44
CA VAL A 39 15.06 -8.25 3.34
C VAL A 39 14.50 -8.83 4.64
N PRO A 40 13.53 -9.75 4.60
CA PRO A 40 13.06 -10.48 5.77
C PRO A 40 14.20 -11.15 6.54
N LYS A 41 14.10 -11.18 7.86
CA LYS A 41 15.15 -11.79 8.71
C LYS A 41 15.44 -13.23 8.31
N ALA A 42 14.42 -13.98 7.94
CA ALA A 42 14.55 -15.38 7.52
C ALA A 42 15.41 -15.55 6.24
N TRP A 43 15.43 -14.54 5.36
CA TRP A 43 16.12 -14.59 4.06
C TRP A 43 17.47 -13.88 4.07
N LYS A 44 17.88 -13.24 5.17
CA LYS A 44 19.15 -12.49 5.27
C LYS A 44 20.39 -13.30 4.89
N LYS A 45 20.38 -14.61 5.14
CA LYS A 45 21.47 -15.52 4.74
C LYS A 45 21.62 -15.68 3.23
N ASP A 46 20.57 -15.39 2.46
CA ASP A 46 20.48 -15.65 1.03
C ASP A 46 20.67 -14.38 0.16
N VAL A 47 20.88 -13.20 0.77
CA VAL A 47 20.96 -11.88 0.09
C VAL A 47 22.04 -11.78 -1.00
N ASN A 48 23.09 -12.59 -0.94
CA ASN A 48 24.15 -12.61 -1.93
C ASN A 48 23.95 -13.71 -3.00
N ASN A 49 22.80 -14.37 -2.98
CA ASN A 49 22.47 -15.44 -3.91
C ASN A 49 21.09 -15.18 -4.53
N THR A 50 21.07 -14.57 -5.70
CA THR A 50 19.86 -14.20 -6.42
C THR A 50 18.93 -15.39 -6.67
N GLU A 51 19.45 -16.59 -6.93
CA GLU A 51 18.62 -17.78 -7.18
C GLU A 51 17.92 -18.25 -5.92
N LYS A 52 18.61 -18.21 -4.77
CA LYS A 52 18.02 -18.52 -3.47
C LYS A 52 16.95 -17.50 -3.10
N MET A 53 17.23 -16.20 -3.24
CA MET A 53 16.23 -15.16 -3.01
C MET A 53 14.99 -15.34 -3.91
N CYS A 54 15.18 -15.72 -5.17
CA CYS A 54 14.05 -16.05 -6.06
C CYS A 54 13.24 -17.26 -5.53
N SER A 55 13.93 -18.30 -5.02
CA SER A 55 13.26 -19.45 -4.40
C SER A 55 12.46 -19.03 -3.17
N ASP A 56 13.05 -18.21 -2.29
CA ASP A 56 12.37 -17.72 -1.08
C ASP A 56 11.12 -16.91 -1.40
N VAL A 57 11.20 -16.01 -2.40
CA VAL A 57 10.04 -15.24 -2.89
C VAL A 57 8.96 -16.16 -3.47
N TYR A 58 9.33 -17.09 -4.31
CA TYR A 58 8.40 -18.04 -4.92
C TYR A 58 7.72 -18.90 -3.86
N ASP A 59 8.47 -19.52 -2.96
CA ASP A 59 7.95 -20.44 -1.96
C ASP A 59 7.02 -19.70 -0.97
N PHE A 60 7.41 -18.52 -0.49
CA PHE A 60 6.56 -17.72 0.39
C PHE A 60 5.26 -17.31 -0.28
N THR A 61 5.30 -16.87 -1.53
CA THR A 61 4.10 -16.47 -2.30
C THR A 61 3.18 -17.66 -2.51
N LYS A 62 3.73 -18.80 -2.95
CA LYS A 62 3.00 -20.06 -3.12
C LYS A 62 2.31 -20.50 -1.83
N GLU A 63 3.07 -20.62 -0.74
CA GLU A 63 2.55 -21.09 0.54
C GLU A 63 1.47 -20.16 1.10
N SER A 64 1.65 -18.87 0.94
CA SER A 64 0.65 -17.88 1.35
C SER A 64 -0.63 -18.01 0.52
N ILE A 65 -0.54 -18.05 -0.82
CA ILE A 65 -1.71 -18.25 -1.69
C ILE A 65 -2.44 -19.53 -1.32
N GLN A 66 -1.72 -20.64 -1.06
CA GLN A 66 -2.35 -21.89 -0.66
C GLN A 66 -3.13 -21.73 0.65
N LYS A 67 -2.57 -21.08 1.67
CA LYS A 67 -3.25 -20.81 2.94
C LYS A 67 -4.51 -19.97 2.75
N PHE A 68 -4.46 -18.92 1.90
CA PHE A 68 -5.65 -18.13 1.57
C PHE A 68 -6.73 -18.95 0.89
N LYS A 69 -6.38 -19.81 -0.07
CA LYS A 69 -7.32 -20.71 -0.75
C LYS A 69 -7.93 -21.73 0.21
N ASP A 70 -7.11 -22.36 1.03
CA ASP A 70 -7.56 -23.33 2.04
C ASP A 70 -8.48 -22.66 3.08
N GLY A 71 -8.26 -21.39 3.39
CA GLY A 71 -9.11 -20.55 4.22
C GLY A 71 -10.40 -20.08 3.56
N GLY A 72 -10.63 -20.37 2.27
CA GLY A 72 -11.84 -19.99 1.55
C GLY A 72 -11.83 -18.58 0.95
N ALA A 73 -10.66 -17.95 0.81
CA ALA A 73 -10.54 -16.62 0.20
C ALA A 73 -10.89 -16.63 -1.29
N ASN A 74 -11.63 -15.62 -1.73
CA ASN A 74 -11.86 -15.33 -3.15
C ASN A 74 -10.76 -14.36 -3.66
N ILE A 75 -9.65 -14.91 -4.16
CA ILE A 75 -8.50 -14.12 -4.60
C ILE A 75 -8.76 -13.57 -5.99
N GLY A 76 -8.93 -12.24 -6.10
CA GLY A 76 -9.14 -11.54 -7.37
C GLY A 76 -7.87 -10.94 -7.96
N MET A 77 -6.93 -10.54 -7.11
CA MET A 77 -5.68 -9.91 -7.53
C MET A 77 -4.56 -10.21 -6.54
N VAL A 78 -3.34 -10.26 -7.03
CA VAL A 78 -2.14 -10.40 -6.19
C VAL A 78 -1.13 -9.33 -6.58
N GLN A 79 -0.75 -8.50 -5.62
CA GLN A 79 0.28 -7.49 -5.74
C GLN A 79 1.62 -8.09 -5.33
N VAL A 80 2.60 -8.05 -6.23
CA VAL A 80 3.94 -8.59 -6.03
C VAL A 80 4.90 -7.45 -5.72
N GLY A 81 5.12 -7.22 -4.43
CA GLY A 81 5.89 -6.09 -3.89
C GLY A 81 5.06 -4.82 -3.69
N ASN A 82 5.27 -4.13 -2.56
CA ASN A 82 4.60 -2.89 -2.23
C ASN A 82 5.49 -1.68 -2.51
N GLU A 83 4.96 -0.68 -3.24
CA GLU A 83 5.61 0.60 -3.55
C GLU A 83 7.08 0.46 -4.01
N ILE A 84 7.31 -0.43 -4.96
CA ILE A 84 8.64 -0.84 -5.41
C ILE A 84 9.38 0.21 -6.27
N THR A 85 8.94 1.46 -6.25
CA THR A 85 9.51 2.54 -7.06
C THR A 85 11.02 2.69 -6.88
N ASN A 86 11.51 2.53 -5.67
CA ASN A 86 12.94 2.65 -5.37
C ASN A 86 13.67 1.30 -5.32
N GLY A 87 13.00 0.20 -5.61
CA GLY A 87 13.59 -1.14 -5.60
C GLY A 87 12.82 -2.14 -4.75
N LEU A 88 13.43 -3.28 -4.42
CA LEU A 88 12.81 -4.38 -3.69
C LEU A 88 13.86 -5.23 -2.98
N LEU A 89 13.50 -5.81 -1.83
CA LEU A 89 14.25 -6.88 -1.14
C LEU A 89 15.75 -6.57 -0.96
N GLY A 90 16.05 -5.40 -0.38
CA GLY A 90 17.41 -4.96 -0.09
C GLY A 90 18.14 -4.30 -1.26
N ILE A 91 17.62 -4.43 -2.49
CA ILE A 91 18.13 -3.71 -3.68
C ILE A 91 17.26 -2.48 -3.88
N TYR A 92 17.55 -1.40 -3.19
CA TYR A 92 16.77 -0.16 -3.28
C TYR A 92 17.66 1.08 -3.13
N SER A 93 17.18 2.22 -3.62
CA SER A 93 17.86 3.50 -3.49
C SER A 93 17.70 4.08 -2.09
N ASN A 94 18.78 4.62 -1.55
CA ASN A 94 18.79 5.23 -0.23
C ASN A 94 18.39 6.71 -0.31
N ARG A 95 17.16 7.04 0.07
CA ARG A 95 16.63 8.40 0.05
C ARG A 95 17.37 9.35 1.02
N ASP A 96 17.86 8.84 2.15
CA ASP A 96 18.63 9.64 3.11
C ASP A 96 19.97 10.11 2.53
N LYS A 97 20.49 9.36 1.56
CA LYS A 97 21.67 9.75 0.78
C LYS A 97 21.35 10.57 -0.47
N GLY A 98 20.09 10.97 -0.66
CA GLY A 98 19.64 11.70 -1.85
C GLY A 98 19.60 10.86 -3.13
N GLU A 99 19.63 9.53 -3.02
CA GLU A 99 19.54 8.65 -4.17
C GLU A 99 18.10 8.64 -4.73
N SER A 100 18.00 8.66 -6.05
CA SER A 100 16.71 8.53 -6.75
C SER A 100 16.47 7.09 -7.21
N PHE A 101 15.24 6.80 -7.63
CA PHE A 101 14.84 5.52 -8.23
C PHE A 101 15.77 5.07 -9.38
N ASN A 102 16.42 6.01 -10.07
CA ASN A 102 17.33 5.73 -11.18
C ASN A 102 18.59 4.95 -10.78
N VAL A 103 18.99 5.01 -9.49
CA VAL A 103 20.13 4.20 -8.98
C VAL A 103 19.84 2.71 -9.13
N ILE A 104 18.56 2.31 -9.14
CA ILE A 104 18.13 0.93 -9.34
C ILE A 104 17.70 0.70 -10.79
N TRP A 105 16.74 1.49 -11.27
CA TRP A 105 16.10 1.22 -12.57
C TRP A 105 16.92 1.70 -13.77
N GLY A 106 17.83 2.66 -13.56
CA GLY A 106 18.85 3.06 -14.55
C GLY A 106 20.06 2.11 -14.63
N ASP A 107 20.29 1.32 -13.59
CA ASP A 107 21.35 0.30 -13.58
C ASP A 107 20.80 -1.04 -14.07
N LYS A 108 21.34 -1.54 -15.19
CA LYS A 108 20.88 -2.78 -15.82
C LYS A 108 21.03 -3.99 -14.91
N LYS A 109 22.13 -4.09 -14.14
CA LYS A 109 22.39 -5.25 -13.27
C LYS A 109 21.38 -5.27 -12.12
N LYS A 110 21.23 -4.15 -11.42
CA LYS A 110 20.28 -4.03 -10.28
C LYS A 110 18.84 -4.23 -10.73
N SER A 111 18.39 -3.54 -11.78
CA SER A 111 17.03 -3.69 -12.28
C SER A 111 16.72 -5.10 -12.78
N THR A 112 17.67 -5.78 -13.43
CA THR A 112 17.49 -7.19 -13.84
C THR A 112 17.37 -8.11 -12.62
N GLU A 113 18.12 -7.85 -11.55
CA GLU A 113 18.03 -8.65 -10.33
C GLU A 113 16.69 -8.44 -9.61
N VAL A 114 16.24 -7.20 -9.44
CA VAL A 114 14.89 -6.91 -8.92
C VAL A 114 13.81 -7.58 -9.78
N ASN A 115 13.94 -7.50 -11.11
CA ASN A 115 12.99 -8.12 -12.03
C ASN A 115 12.96 -9.66 -11.91
N LYS A 116 14.06 -10.31 -11.52
CA LYS A 116 14.05 -11.75 -11.22
C LYS A 116 13.23 -12.07 -9.97
N TYR A 117 13.30 -11.24 -8.91
CA TYR A 117 12.49 -11.41 -7.71
C TYR A 117 10.99 -11.23 -8.02
N LEU A 118 10.63 -10.19 -8.79
CA LEU A 118 9.26 -10.00 -9.26
C LEU A 118 8.78 -11.22 -10.06
N LYS A 119 9.54 -11.70 -11.00
CA LYS A 119 9.19 -12.88 -11.82
C LYS A 119 9.01 -14.14 -10.98
N ALA A 120 9.76 -14.32 -9.91
CA ALA A 120 9.61 -15.45 -9.00
C ALA A 120 8.26 -15.42 -8.28
N GLY A 121 7.86 -14.27 -7.71
CA GLY A 121 6.54 -14.09 -7.09
C GLY A 121 5.42 -14.24 -8.11
N ILE A 122 5.54 -13.61 -9.28
CA ILE A 122 4.57 -13.71 -10.38
C ILE A 122 4.37 -15.16 -10.81
N LYS A 123 5.45 -15.92 -10.94
CA LYS A 123 5.40 -17.34 -11.30
C LYS A 123 4.52 -18.13 -10.31
N ALA A 124 4.71 -17.91 -9.01
CA ALA A 124 3.88 -18.54 -7.98
C ALA A 124 2.40 -18.16 -8.13
N VAL A 125 2.10 -16.87 -8.39
CA VAL A 125 0.72 -16.41 -8.63
C VAL A 125 0.11 -17.13 -9.82
N ARG A 126 0.78 -17.15 -10.98
CA ARG A 126 0.29 -17.80 -12.21
C ARG A 126 0.06 -19.30 -12.04
N GLU A 127 0.89 -19.98 -11.25
CA GLU A 127 0.77 -21.43 -11.02
C GLU A 127 -0.33 -21.79 -10.01
N TYR A 128 -0.50 -21.00 -8.95
CA TYR A 128 -1.38 -21.36 -7.83
C TYR A 128 -2.73 -20.65 -7.80
N THR A 129 -2.85 -19.52 -8.50
CA THR A 129 -4.11 -18.77 -8.66
C THR A 129 -4.17 -18.10 -10.03
N PRO A 130 -4.20 -18.90 -11.13
CA PRO A 130 -4.08 -18.38 -12.51
C PRO A 130 -5.22 -17.44 -12.93
N GLN A 131 -6.34 -17.46 -12.23
CA GLN A 131 -7.48 -16.57 -12.48
C GLN A 131 -7.31 -15.17 -11.86
N ALA A 132 -6.38 -15.02 -10.90
CA ALA A 132 -6.14 -13.72 -10.27
C ALA A 132 -5.29 -12.82 -11.18
N LEU A 133 -5.61 -11.53 -11.18
CA LEU A 133 -4.76 -10.53 -11.81
C LEU A 133 -3.44 -10.37 -11.05
N VAL A 134 -2.36 -10.17 -11.76
CA VAL A 134 -1.06 -9.85 -11.18
C VAL A 134 -0.81 -8.37 -11.26
N ALA A 135 -0.51 -7.74 -10.13
CA ALA A 135 -0.26 -6.32 -10.04
C ALA A 135 1.17 -5.99 -9.58
N LEU A 136 1.71 -4.90 -10.11
CA LEU A 136 2.93 -4.25 -9.64
C LEU A 136 2.62 -2.83 -9.21
N HIS A 137 3.15 -2.41 -8.06
CA HIS A 137 2.77 -1.19 -7.37
C HIS A 137 3.91 -0.17 -7.29
N LEU A 138 3.66 1.03 -7.78
CA LEU A 138 4.57 2.18 -7.72
C LEU A 138 3.93 3.31 -6.91
N GLU A 139 4.75 4.11 -6.22
CA GLU A 139 4.29 5.29 -5.49
C GLU A 139 4.42 6.57 -6.31
N THR A 140 3.66 7.58 -5.93
CA THR A 140 3.68 8.95 -6.48
C THR A 140 3.66 8.98 -8.01
N PRO A 141 2.49 9.11 -8.64
CA PRO A 141 2.33 9.01 -10.08
C PRO A 141 3.19 10.05 -10.81
N ASN A 142 4.05 9.55 -11.71
CA ASN A 142 4.94 10.34 -12.53
C ASN A 142 5.28 9.59 -13.82
N VAL A 143 4.91 10.15 -14.95
CA VAL A 143 5.04 9.50 -16.27
C VAL A 143 6.47 9.08 -16.58
N TRP A 144 7.45 9.97 -16.36
CA TRP A 144 8.85 9.66 -16.64
C TRP A 144 9.39 8.54 -15.76
N LYS A 145 9.12 8.61 -14.47
CA LYS A 145 9.51 7.61 -13.48
C LYS A 145 8.91 6.25 -13.84
N TYR A 146 7.60 6.19 -14.03
CA TYR A 146 6.88 4.96 -14.35
C TYR A 146 7.34 4.36 -15.68
N LYS A 147 7.48 5.19 -16.72
CA LYS A 147 7.98 4.74 -18.02
C LYS A 147 9.39 4.12 -17.93
N THR A 148 10.28 4.74 -17.15
CA THR A 148 11.63 4.22 -16.94
C THR A 148 11.59 2.83 -16.32
N ILE A 149 10.79 2.63 -15.27
CA ILE A 149 10.63 1.35 -14.57
C ILE A 149 9.98 0.31 -15.49
N MET A 150 8.84 0.64 -16.10
CA MET A 150 8.11 -0.26 -17.00
C MET A 150 8.93 -0.70 -18.21
N ASN A 151 9.84 0.14 -18.70
CA ASN A 151 10.79 -0.25 -19.76
C ASN A 151 11.72 -1.38 -19.31
N THR A 152 12.14 -1.40 -18.03
CA THR A 152 12.95 -2.51 -17.51
C THR A 152 12.13 -3.79 -17.37
N TRP A 153 10.86 -3.67 -16.94
CA TRP A 153 9.94 -4.80 -16.88
C TRP A 153 9.68 -5.41 -18.26
N LYS A 154 9.45 -4.55 -19.27
CA LYS A 154 9.30 -4.98 -20.66
C LYS A 154 10.55 -5.65 -21.19
N ARG A 155 11.74 -5.07 -20.96
CA ARG A 155 13.05 -5.63 -21.36
C ARG A 155 13.25 -7.05 -20.82
N ASP A 156 12.90 -7.26 -19.55
CA ASP A 156 13.16 -8.51 -18.84
C ASP A 156 11.97 -9.48 -18.85
N ASN A 157 10.92 -9.16 -19.63
CA ASN A 157 9.70 -9.96 -19.77
C ASN A 157 9.03 -10.25 -18.41
N VAL A 158 8.79 -9.20 -17.61
CA VAL A 158 8.00 -9.29 -16.37
C VAL A 158 6.53 -9.35 -16.76
N ASP A 159 5.84 -10.46 -16.43
CA ASP A 159 4.46 -10.74 -16.80
C ASP A 159 3.48 -10.28 -15.72
N TYR A 160 2.92 -9.09 -15.88
CA TYR A 160 1.90 -8.53 -14.99
C TYR A 160 0.71 -7.99 -15.79
N ASP A 161 -0.42 -7.80 -15.11
CA ASP A 161 -1.69 -7.34 -15.71
C ASP A 161 -2.01 -5.89 -15.35
N VAL A 162 -1.73 -5.49 -14.12
CA VAL A 162 -2.17 -4.22 -13.54
C VAL A 162 -0.98 -3.39 -13.07
N LEU A 163 -0.93 -2.12 -13.47
CA LEU A 163 -0.09 -1.11 -12.88
C LEU A 163 -0.87 -0.45 -11.73
N GLY A 164 -0.40 -0.63 -10.50
CA GLY A 164 -0.90 0.03 -9.31
C GLY A 164 -0.14 1.32 -8.99
N SER A 165 -0.83 2.31 -8.44
CA SER A 165 -0.24 3.57 -8.01
C SER A 165 -0.75 3.98 -6.64
N SER A 166 0.13 4.39 -5.72
CA SER A 166 -0.29 5.17 -4.55
C SER A 166 -0.57 6.60 -4.98
N TYR A 167 -1.62 7.17 -4.42
CA TYR A 167 -2.03 8.53 -4.72
C TYR A 167 -2.53 9.25 -3.46
N TYR A 168 -1.71 10.18 -2.96
CA TYR A 168 -2.02 10.99 -1.79
C TYR A 168 -1.94 12.47 -2.15
N PRO A 169 -3.08 13.15 -2.40
CA PRO A 169 -3.09 14.53 -2.90
C PRO A 169 -2.44 15.55 -1.97
N PHE A 170 -2.28 15.23 -0.70
CA PHE A 170 -1.66 16.12 0.27
C PHE A 170 -0.12 16.11 0.25
N TRP A 171 0.52 15.09 -0.30
CA TRP A 171 1.99 15.00 -0.33
C TRP A 171 2.63 15.59 -1.59
N SER A 172 1.87 15.81 -2.62
CA SER A 172 2.40 16.32 -3.88
C SER A 172 1.79 17.66 -4.24
N ILE A 173 2.64 18.70 -4.33
CA ILE A 173 2.22 20.03 -4.79
C ILE A 173 1.70 19.94 -6.24
N ALA A 174 2.31 19.11 -7.06
CA ALA A 174 1.81 18.83 -8.41
C ALA A 174 0.44 18.16 -8.40
N ALA A 175 0.17 17.32 -7.41
CA ALA A 175 -1.15 16.74 -7.21
C ALA A 175 -2.21 17.80 -6.89
N LYS A 176 -1.94 18.76 -6.03
CA LYS A 176 -2.88 19.84 -5.70
C LYS A 176 -3.38 20.62 -6.93
N ALA A 177 -2.52 20.82 -7.92
CA ALA A 177 -2.85 21.63 -9.10
C ALA A 177 -3.39 20.80 -10.28
N ASN A 178 -2.96 19.55 -10.45
CA ASN A 178 -3.19 18.76 -11.66
C ASN A 178 -3.40 17.26 -11.42
N THR A 179 -3.95 16.89 -10.30
CA THR A 179 -4.19 15.52 -9.88
C THR A 179 -4.84 14.62 -10.93
N PRO A 180 -6.04 14.96 -11.45
CA PRO A 180 -6.71 14.13 -12.44
C PRO A 180 -5.87 13.97 -13.70
N LYS A 181 -5.15 15.02 -14.10
CA LYS A 181 -4.27 14.96 -15.27
C LYS A 181 -3.11 14.00 -15.07
N THR A 182 -2.42 14.09 -13.95
CA THR A 182 -1.26 13.22 -13.67
C THR A 182 -1.68 11.75 -13.63
N LEU A 183 -2.82 11.43 -12.99
CA LEU A 183 -3.37 10.07 -12.97
C LEU A 183 -3.75 9.59 -14.38
N LYS A 184 -4.44 10.41 -15.17
CA LYS A 184 -4.79 10.09 -16.55
C LYS A 184 -3.55 9.86 -17.42
N ASP A 185 -2.50 10.64 -17.22
CA ASP A 185 -1.25 10.50 -17.97
C ASP A 185 -0.54 9.16 -17.65
N VAL A 186 -0.47 8.75 -16.38
CA VAL A 186 0.13 7.44 -16.01
C VAL A 186 -0.79 6.28 -16.39
N GLN A 187 -2.09 6.45 -16.34
CA GLN A 187 -3.06 5.47 -16.82
C GLN A 187 -2.95 5.27 -18.33
N THR A 188 -2.84 6.35 -19.11
CA THR A 188 -2.57 6.31 -20.56
C THR A 188 -1.23 5.62 -20.84
N LEU A 189 -0.21 5.89 -20.02
CA LEU A 189 1.06 5.17 -20.10
C LEU A 189 0.84 3.67 -19.90
N ALA A 190 0.11 3.24 -18.85
CA ALA A 190 -0.20 1.84 -18.61
C ALA A 190 -0.88 1.19 -19.81
N ALA A 191 -1.90 1.85 -20.39
CA ALA A 191 -2.59 1.40 -21.59
C ALA A 191 -1.64 1.20 -22.79
N SER A 192 -0.63 2.08 -22.96
CA SER A 192 0.38 1.95 -24.02
C SER A 192 1.29 0.72 -23.89
N TYR A 193 1.32 0.10 -22.70
CA TYR A 193 1.98 -1.18 -22.43
C TYR A 193 0.98 -2.35 -22.41
N GLY A 194 -0.29 -2.12 -22.73
CA GLY A 194 -1.35 -3.12 -22.67
C GLY A 194 -1.73 -3.51 -21.23
N LYS A 195 -1.60 -2.58 -20.27
CA LYS A 195 -1.83 -2.84 -18.86
C LYS A 195 -3.07 -2.11 -18.36
N MET A 196 -3.80 -2.77 -17.46
CA MET A 196 -4.83 -2.15 -16.63
C MET A 196 -4.18 -1.23 -15.58
N PHE A 197 -4.99 -0.37 -14.98
CA PHE A 197 -4.56 0.61 -13.99
C PHE A 197 -5.51 0.66 -12.80
N ALA A 198 -4.95 0.76 -11.60
CA ALA A 198 -5.71 1.02 -10.39
C ALA A 198 -4.91 1.93 -9.44
N VAL A 199 -5.61 2.65 -8.57
CA VAL A 199 -4.99 3.31 -7.41
C VAL A 199 -5.07 2.36 -6.24
N PHE A 200 -3.91 1.95 -5.71
CA PHE A 200 -3.82 0.92 -4.66
C PHE A 200 -3.79 1.50 -3.27
N GLU A 201 -3.35 2.75 -3.14
CA GLU A 201 -3.39 3.45 -1.87
C GLU A 201 -3.82 4.89 -2.08
N LYS A 202 -4.74 5.31 -1.26
CA LYS A 202 -5.19 6.68 -1.13
C LYS A 202 -5.95 6.87 0.17
N SER A 203 -5.95 8.07 0.72
CA SER A 203 -6.78 8.44 1.85
C SER A 203 -7.00 9.95 1.90
N TRP A 204 -7.94 10.41 2.70
CA TRP A 204 -8.18 11.82 2.99
C TRP A 204 -8.57 12.00 4.45
N VAL A 205 -8.23 13.15 5.03
CA VAL A 205 -8.48 13.44 6.44
C VAL A 205 -9.96 13.65 6.75
N ASN A 206 -10.44 12.97 7.78
CA ASN A 206 -11.76 13.19 8.33
C ASN A 206 -11.79 14.31 9.38
N SER A 207 -10.64 14.59 10.02
CA SER A 207 -10.46 15.67 10.98
C SER A 207 -8.99 16.06 11.09
N LEU A 208 -8.67 17.19 11.73
CA LEU A 208 -7.31 17.57 12.08
C LEU A 208 -6.94 17.23 13.53
N ASN A 209 -7.83 16.54 14.24
CA ASN A 209 -7.59 16.14 15.62
C ASN A 209 -6.61 14.97 15.67
N ASP A 210 -5.76 15.01 16.68
CA ASP A 210 -4.89 13.89 17.06
C ASP A 210 -5.64 13.06 18.10
N GLY A 211 -5.98 11.83 17.75
CA GLY A 211 -6.78 10.97 18.61
C GLY A 211 -5.97 10.12 19.58
N ASP A 212 -4.66 10.01 19.40
CA ASP A 212 -3.82 9.08 20.15
C ASP A 212 -2.50 9.67 20.69
N GLY A 213 -2.24 10.96 20.43
CA GLY A 213 -1.06 11.67 20.92
C GLY A 213 0.20 11.46 20.07
N THR A 214 0.09 10.75 18.94
CA THR A 214 1.14 10.64 17.93
C THR A 214 0.83 11.62 16.81
N PRO A 215 1.73 12.58 16.49
CA PRO A 215 1.44 13.60 15.49
C PRO A 215 0.99 13.02 14.15
N ASN A 216 -0.14 13.50 13.66
CA ASN A 216 -0.69 13.09 12.38
C ASN A 216 0.17 13.56 11.20
N SER A 217 0.27 12.74 10.15
CA SER A 217 0.93 13.09 8.88
C SER A 217 0.28 14.30 8.22
N ILE A 218 -1.01 14.49 8.45
CA ILE A 218 -1.78 15.67 8.04
C ILE A 218 -2.39 16.30 9.28
N GLY A 219 -1.70 17.28 9.83
CA GLY A 219 -2.09 17.95 11.08
C GLY A 219 -2.48 19.41 10.92
N ASP A 220 -2.33 20.00 9.75
CA ASP A 220 -2.69 21.38 9.48
C ASP A 220 -3.48 21.56 8.18
N SER A 221 -4.26 22.65 8.12
CA SER A 221 -5.15 22.94 6.99
C SER A 221 -4.39 23.26 5.69
N THR A 222 -3.14 23.64 5.75
CA THR A 222 -2.34 24.00 4.56
C THR A 222 -1.97 22.76 3.75
N SER A 223 -1.81 21.62 4.42
CA SER A 223 -1.52 20.34 3.79
C SER A 223 -2.74 19.73 3.09
N THR A 224 -3.95 20.21 3.40
CA THR A 224 -5.23 19.63 2.94
C THR A 224 -5.92 20.43 1.82
N GLY A 225 -5.24 21.40 1.21
CA GLY A 225 -5.85 22.37 0.31
C GLY A 225 -6.52 21.84 -0.98
N ALA A 226 -6.48 20.52 -1.25
CA ALA A 226 -7.16 19.94 -2.42
C ALA A 226 -8.66 19.73 -2.19
N TYR A 227 -9.04 19.32 -0.99
CA TYR A 227 -10.43 19.09 -0.56
C TYR A 227 -10.63 19.65 0.85
N GLU A 228 -11.89 19.80 1.26
CA GLU A 228 -12.21 20.17 2.64
C GLU A 228 -11.84 19.06 3.63
N VAL A 229 -11.53 19.42 4.86
CA VAL A 229 -11.33 18.47 5.95
C VAL A 229 -12.68 17.95 6.42
N GLY A 230 -12.85 16.66 6.48
CA GLY A 230 -14.07 16.05 6.97
C GLY A 230 -14.62 14.94 6.08
N PRO A 231 -15.71 14.28 6.51
CA PRO A 231 -16.31 13.18 5.77
C PRO A 231 -16.77 13.56 4.35
N GLN A 232 -17.21 14.81 4.15
CA GLN A 232 -17.60 15.28 2.81
C GLN A 232 -16.37 15.43 1.90
N GLY A 233 -15.23 15.91 2.44
CA GLY A 233 -13.97 15.95 1.70
C GLY A 233 -13.49 14.58 1.30
N GLN A 234 -13.68 13.56 2.16
CA GLN A 234 -13.39 12.16 1.82
C GLN A 234 -14.28 11.66 0.66
N VAL A 235 -15.56 12.01 0.66
CA VAL A 235 -16.49 11.66 -0.44
C VAL A 235 -16.11 12.36 -1.74
N ASN A 236 -15.77 13.65 -1.67
CA ASN A 236 -15.40 14.44 -2.85
C ASN A 236 -14.11 13.89 -3.48
N GLU A 237 -13.11 13.60 -2.66
CA GLU A 237 -11.85 13.01 -3.13
C GLU A 237 -12.05 11.60 -3.73
N LEU A 238 -12.86 10.76 -3.08
CA LEU A 238 -13.23 9.44 -3.61
C LEU A 238 -13.94 9.55 -4.96
N THR A 239 -14.90 10.46 -5.08
CA THR A 239 -15.67 10.66 -6.31
C THR A 239 -14.74 11.08 -7.46
N ASP A 240 -13.92 12.12 -7.23
CA ASP A 240 -13.00 12.61 -8.27
C ASP A 240 -12.01 11.53 -8.70
N LEU A 241 -11.57 10.71 -7.76
CA LEU A 241 -10.61 9.66 -8.04
C LEU A 241 -11.23 8.50 -8.84
N TYR A 242 -12.43 8.05 -8.45
CA TYR A 242 -13.15 7.03 -9.20
C TYR A 242 -13.51 7.52 -10.60
N ASP A 243 -14.04 8.74 -10.74
CA ASP A 243 -14.35 9.34 -12.02
C ASP A 243 -13.11 9.47 -12.92
N THR A 244 -11.97 9.81 -12.31
CA THR A 244 -10.70 9.90 -13.03
C THR A 244 -10.25 8.53 -13.54
N VAL A 245 -10.19 7.52 -12.67
CA VAL A 245 -9.68 6.19 -13.02
C VAL A 245 -10.62 5.48 -13.98
N LEU A 246 -11.93 5.56 -13.76
CA LEU A 246 -12.92 4.89 -14.61
C LEU A 246 -13.21 5.64 -15.93
N SER A 247 -12.63 6.82 -16.14
CA SER A 247 -12.78 7.57 -17.40
C SER A 247 -12.05 6.95 -18.60
N GLN A 248 -11.23 5.93 -18.39
CA GLN A 248 -10.50 5.19 -19.44
C GLN A 248 -10.78 3.70 -19.30
N ASP A 249 -10.87 2.99 -20.42
CA ASP A 249 -11.25 1.56 -20.49
C ASP A 249 -10.34 0.62 -19.69
N ASN A 250 -9.10 1.02 -19.41
CA ASN A 250 -8.16 0.22 -18.63
C ASN A 250 -8.19 0.51 -17.12
N GLY A 251 -9.10 1.34 -16.63
CA GLY A 251 -9.25 1.67 -15.22
C GLY A 251 -10.04 0.62 -14.45
N LEU A 252 -9.54 0.19 -13.29
CA LEU A 252 -10.21 -0.79 -12.43
C LEU A 252 -10.86 -0.17 -11.18
N GLY A 253 -10.42 1.01 -10.76
CA GLY A 253 -10.91 1.67 -9.55
C GLY A 253 -9.82 1.96 -8.54
N THR A 254 -10.20 2.09 -7.26
CA THR A 254 -9.29 2.52 -6.20
C THR A 254 -9.49 1.72 -4.92
N PHE A 255 -8.43 1.60 -4.11
CA PHE A 255 -8.44 1.05 -2.77
C PHE A 255 -8.19 2.18 -1.76
N TYR A 256 -9.00 2.22 -0.70
CA TYR A 256 -8.79 3.15 0.41
C TYR A 256 -7.80 2.55 1.39
N TRP A 257 -6.67 3.24 1.62
CA TRP A 257 -5.64 2.77 2.54
C TRP A 257 -6.05 3.05 3.99
N GLU A 258 -6.00 2.00 4.81
CA GLU A 258 -6.27 2.04 6.25
C GLU A 258 -7.63 2.68 6.62
N GLY A 259 -8.66 2.41 5.83
CA GLY A 259 -10.00 2.95 6.04
C GLY A 259 -10.65 2.61 7.39
N ALA A 260 -10.17 1.57 8.07
CA ALA A 260 -10.62 1.15 9.39
C ALA A 260 -9.60 1.46 10.51
N TRP A 261 -8.53 2.17 10.23
CA TRP A 261 -7.48 2.45 11.20
C TRP A 261 -7.87 3.61 12.12
N ILE A 262 -8.51 3.28 13.23
CA ILE A 262 -8.90 4.23 14.27
C ILE A 262 -7.80 4.36 15.32
N PRO A 263 -7.77 5.48 16.09
CA PRO A 263 -6.86 5.65 17.20
C PRO A 263 -7.01 4.50 18.19
N VAL A 264 -5.90 3.96 18.66
CA VAL A 264 -5.90 2.96 19.73
C VAL A 264 -6.17 3.56 21.12
N LYS A 265 -6.69 4.80 21.16
CA LYS A 265 -6.93 5.58 22.39
C LYS A 265 -5.66 5.71 23.23
N ALA A 266 -4.53 5.81 22.55
CA ALA A 266 -3.21 5.80 23.15
C ALA A 266 -2.90 7.08 23.89
N GLY A 267 -3.61 8.14 23.71
CA GLY A 267 -3.36 9.45 24.33
C GLY A 267 -2.63 9.36 25.67
N TRP A 268 -1.96 10.40 26.08
CA TRP A 268 -1.09 10.39 27.29
C TRP A 268 -1.77 9.86 28.57
N THR A 269 -3.08 9.93 28.64
CA THR A 269 -3.88 9.38 29.75
C THR A 269 -3.87 7.85 29.80
N ASN A 270 -3.76 7.19 28.65
CA ASN A 270 -3.77 5.74 28.54
C ASN A 270 -2.39 5.17 28.21
N TRP A 271 -1.34 6.01 28.26
CA TRP A 271 0.00 5.66 27.80
C TRP A 271 0.56 4.38 28.43
N GLU A 272 0.47 4.22 29.74
CA GLU A 272 0.97 3.03 30.43
C GLU A 272 0.17 1.76 30.08
N TYR A 273 -1.13 1.89 29.95
CA TYR A 273 -1.98 0.79 29.49
C TYR A 273 -1.64 0.40 28.06
N ASN A 274 -1.51 1.36 27.17
CA ASN A 274 -1.23 1.11 25.76
C ASN A 274 0.18 0.53 25.54
N LYS A 275 1.16 0.88 26.37
CA LYS A 275 2.46 0.21 26.37
C LYS A 275 2.31 -1.30 26.64
N GLN A 276 1.50 -1.68 27.62
CA GLN A 276 1.26 -3.08 27.95
C GLN A 276 0.56 -3.81 26.79
N ILE A 277 -0.44 -3.19 26.18
CA ILE A 277 -1.14 -3.75 25.03
C ILE A 277 -0.23 -3.84 23.80
N ALA A 278 0.60 -2.82 23.55
CA ALA A 278 1.57 -2.83 22.47
C ALA A 278 2.66 -3.90 22.67
N ASP A 279 3.07 -4.13 23.91
CA ASP A 279 4.01 -5.20 24.25
C ASP A 279 3.43 -6.61 24.01
N GLN A 280 2.13 -6.78 24.24
CA GLN A 280 1.46 -8.07 24.13
C GLN A 280 0.98 -8.37 22.70
N TYR A 281 0.40 -7.41 22.02
CA TYR A 281 -0.30 -7.63 20.73
C TYR A 281 0.33 -6.86 19.56
N GLY A 282 1.15 -5.86 19.82
CA GLY A 282 1.59 -4.88 18.86
C GLY A 282 0.46 -3.89 18.53
N THR A 283 0.80 -2.70 18.10
CA THR A 283 -0.16 -1.72 17.61
C THR A 283 0.49 -0.88 16.52
N GLY A 284 -0.03 -0.95 15.31
CA GLY A 284 0.37 -0.10 14.18
C GLY A 284 1.88 0.16 14.09
N TRP A 285 2.26 1.35 13.70
CA TRP A 285 3.65 1.78 13.52
C TRP A 285 4.46 1.83 14.81
N ALA A 286 3.84 2.08 15.94
CA ALA A 286 4.49 2.29 17.22
C ALA A 286 4.55 1.03 18.09
N SER A 287 4.42 -0.15 17.51
CA SER A 287 4.61 -1.39 18.26
C SER A 287 6.07 -1.54 18.68
N LYS A 288 6.29 -2.19 19.80
CA LYS A 288 7.66 -2.55 20.27
C LYS A 288 8.43 -3.37 19.22
N GLY A 289 7.72 -4.23 18.49
CA GLY A 289 8.29 -4.98 17.37
C GLY A 289 8.79 -4.08 16.25
N ALA A 290 8.02 -3.05 15.88
CA ALA A 290 8.42 -2.05 14.89
C ALA A 290 9.64 -1.24 15.36
N LEU A 291 9.65 -0.78 16.60
CA LEU A 291 10.80 -0.06 17.17
C LEU A 291 12.06 -0.92 17.23
N GLY A 292 11.93 -2.22 17.51
CA GLY A 292 13.05 -3.15 17.48
C GLY A 292 13.57 -3.46 16.07
N TYR A 293 12.72 -3.30 15.05
CA TYR A 293 13.09 -3.48 13.66
C TYR A 293 13.82 -2.26 13.07
N PHE A 294 13.45 -1.06 13.51
CA PHE A 294 14.06 0.21 13.16
C PHE A 294 14.68 0.86 14.41
N PRO A 295 15.79 0.32 14.95
CA PRO A 295 16.38 0.83 16.19
C PRO A 295 16.83 2.29 16.07
N ASP A 296 17.15 2.76 14.86
CA ASP A 296 17.54 4.13 14.56
C ASP A 296 16.36 5.02 14.15
N SER A 297 15.15 4.47 14.06
CA SER A 297 13.99 5.28 13.77
C SER A 297 13.71 6.20 14.94
N LYS A 298 13.72 7.50 14.66
CA LYS A 298 13.43 8.57 15.64
C LYS A 298 11.92 8.63 15.97
N MET A 299 11.28 7.48 16.19
CA MET A 299 9.89 7.41 16.63
C MET A 299 9.78 7.80 18.10
N TYR A 300 10.24 9.01 18.41
CA TYR A 300 10.12 9.64 19.71
C TYR A 300 9.22 10.86 19.60
N TYR A 301 8.15 10.87 20.37
CA TYR A 301 7.38 12.07 20.58
C TYR A 301 7.77 12.73 21.90
N LYS A 302 8.18 14.02 21.85
CA LYS A 302 8.66 14.77 23.03
C LYS A 302 9.74 14.04 23.84
N GLY A 303 10.66 13.37 23.12
CA GLY A 303 11.79 12.67 23.76
C GLY A 303 11.44 11.32 24.41
N LYS A 304 10.23 10.82 24.24
CA LYS A 304 9.78 9.50 24.71
C LYS A 304 9.46 8.59 23.54
N ALA A 305 9.73 7.29 23.68
CA ALA A 305 9.32 6.30 22.67
C ALA A 305 7.80 6.40 22.44
N ALA A 306 7.40 6.48 21.16
CA ALA A 306 6.00 6.49 20.79
C ALA A 306 5.46 5.05 20.84
N TRP A 307 4.56 4.79 21.75
CA TRP A 307 3.92 3.49 21.93
C TRP A 307 2.44 3.55 21.58
N GLY A 308 2.05 2.75 20.62
CA GLY A 308 0.64 2.51 20.35
C GLY A 308 -0.12 3.62 19.64
N GLY A 309 0.56 4.62 19.07
CA GLY A 309 -0.07 5.67 18.26
C GLY A 309 0.21 5.49 16.77
N THR A 310 -0.57 6.17 15.95
CA THR A 310 -0.37 6.21 14.49
C THR A 310 -0.52 7.62 13.94
N SER A 311 0.31 7.98 12.99
CA SER A 311 0.19 9.27 12.28
C SER A 311 -0.93 9.29 11.21
N TRP A 312 -1.77 8.24 11.15
CA TRP A 312 -2.82 8.07 10.14
C TRP A 312 -4.22 7.94 10.71
N ASP A 313 -4.41 8.06 12.01
CA ASP A 313 -5.67 7.81 12.71
C ASP A 313 -6.79 8.79 12.36
N ASN A 314 -6.45 9.91 11.77
CA ASN A 314 -7.41 10.94 11.32
C ASN A 314 -7.85 10.76 9.84
N GLN A 315 -7.56 9.64 9.22
CA GLN A 315 -7.87 9.38 7.81
C GLN A 315 -8.84 8.20 7.62
N ALA A 316 -9.19 7.50 8.68
CA ALA A 316 -10.16 6.40 8.61
C ALA A 316 -11.56 6.86 8.13
N LEU A 317 -12.37 5.90 7.67
CA LEU A 317 -13.80 6.09 7.38
C LEU A 317 -14.66 5.91 8.65
N PHE A 318 -14.01 5.96 9.79
CA PHE A 318 -14.57 5.91 11.14
C PHE A 318 -14.03 7.09 11.94
N ASP A 319 -14.83 7.53 12.92
CA ASP A 319 -14.36 8.56 13.85
C ASP A 319 -13.36 7.98 14.88
N ILE A 320 -12.81 8.87 15.70
CA ILE A 320 -11.84 8.50 16.76
C ILE A 320 -12.40 7.52 17.82
N ASN A 321 -13.71 7.35 17.88
CA ASN A 321 -14.38 6.39 18.77
C ASN A 321 -14.76 5.08 18.08
N GLY A 322 -14.50 4.98 16.78
CA GLY A 322 -14.82 3.80 15.97
C GLY A 322 -16.25 3.80 15.41
N TYR A 323 -16.97 4.91 15.45
CA TYR A 323 -18.27 5.02 14.79
C TYR A 323 -18.10 5.31 13.30
N PRO A 324 -18.86 4.64 12.42
CA PRO A 324 -18.75 4.85 10.98
C PRO A 324 -19.13 6.29 10.60
N LEU A 325 -18.27 6.90 9.81
CA LEU A 325 -18.53 8.21 9.22
C LEU A 325 -19.47 8.09 8.02
N GLN A 326 -20.10 9.20 7.65
CA GLN A 326 -20.97 9.22 6.46
C GLN A 326 -20.23 8.85 5.19
N SER A 327 -18.94 9.15 5.09
CA SER A 327 -18.07 8.79 3.97
C SER A 327 -17.97 7.28 3.71
N LEU A 328 -18.14 6.42 4.73
CA LEU A 328 -18.19 4.97 4.54
C LEU A 328 -19.33 4.52 3.62
N LYS A 329 -20.43 5.28 3.56
CA LYS A 329 -21.58 4.97 2.68
C LYS A 329 -21.25 5.10 1.20
N PHE A 330 -20.17 5.80 0.84
CA PHE A 330 -19.75 5.99 -0.54
C PHE A 330 -19.73 4.67 -1.32
N TYR A 331 -19.15 3.63 -0.76
CA TYR A 331 -19.04 2.32 -1.43
C TYR A 331 -20.40 1.69 -1.69
N LYS A 332 -21.31 1.74 -0.72
CA LYS A 332 -22.67 1.22 -0.85
C LYS A 332 -23.44 1.99 -1.91
N ASP A 333 -23.36 3.31 -1.87
CA ASP A 333 -24.09 4.19 -2.78
C ASP A 333 -23.58 4.08 -4.22
N SER A 334 -22.26 3.92 -4.39
CA SER A 334 -21.63 3.73 -5.70
C SER A 334 -22.03 2.39 -6.35
N VAL A 335 -22.06 1.29 -5.58
CA VAL A 335 -22.52 -0.02 -6.06
C VAL A 335 -24.00 0.02 -6.46
N SER A 336 -24.84 0.74 -5.71
CA SER A 336 -26.26 0.88 -6.01
C SER A 336 -26.48 1.61 -7.33
N LYS A 337 -25.76 2.70 -7.57
CA LYS A 337 -25.81 3.47 -8.85
C LYS A 337 -25.32 2.64 -10.04
N GLY A 338 -24.27 1.82 -9.85
CA GLY A 338 -23.78 0.92 -10.89
C GLY A 338 -24.79 -0.16 -11.29
N LYS A 339 -25.60 -0.64 -10.36
CA LYS A 339 -26.65 -1.64 -10.64
C LYS A 339 -27.87 -1.05 -11.37
N GLU A 340 -28.11 0.25 -11.24
CA GLU A 340 -29.19 0.95 -11.95
C GLU A 340 -28.83 1.27 -13.42
N GLN A 341 -27.57 1.13 -13.81
CA GLN A 341 -27.07 1.39 -15.16
C GLN A 341 -26.86 0.13 -16.01
N ILE A 342 -27.12 -1.05 -15.47
CA ILE A 342 -27.09 -2.33 -16.15
C ILE A 342 -28.53 -2.84 -16.35
#